data_5c35aa0aa5faf81d4424092cb487217a
#
_entry.id   5c35aa0aa5faf81d4424092cb487217a
#
_cell.length_a   1.000
_cell.length_b   1.000
_cell.length_c   1.000
_cell.angle_alpha   90.00
_cell.angle_beta   90.00
_cell.angle_gamma   90.00
#
_symmetry.space_group_name_H-M   'P 1'
#
loop_
_entity.id
_entity.type
_entity.pdbx_description
1 polymer ?
#
loop_
_entity_poly.entity_id
_entity_poly.type
_entity_poly.pdbx_seq_one_letter_code
_entity_poly.pdbx_strand_id
1 'polypeptide(L)'
;VILSLIIFCEKTLSMIVPSEINENDIVKLFVNEDGVEDQMYGVVGMNTGLTLGVRYLNPTELIYKSACVYKIDDGELSPAPFESLMEHYPSGTTFKDLEMKPLGTDMFAYYSEIDIEDTDSDIYDEGQSGSDLDDFIVSDSEIQGSPPPGHEMIDKEWAGWKPSTSGGKSFKETVDMIEMHVKSLSL
;
A
#
# COMPACT_ATOMS: atom_id res chain seq x y z
N VAL A 1 30.02 -20.26 25.78
CA VAL A 1 29.65 -18.87 26.12
C VAL A 1 29.13 -18.22 24.84
N ILE A 2 27.80 -18.22 24.68
CA ILE A 2 27.12 -17.63 23.51
C ILE A 2 26.73 -16.22 23.92
N LEU A 3 27.48 -15.22 23.44
CA LEU A 3 27.08 -13.82 23.52
C LEU A 3 25.98 -13.58 22.45
N SER A 4 24.76 -13.55 22.92
CA SER A 4 23.61 -13.10 22.13
C SER A 4 23.76 -11.60 21.87
N LEU A 5 24.05 -11.24 20.64
CA LEU A 5 24.09 -9.85 20.19
C LEU A 5 22.65 -9.38 20.07
N ILE A 6 22.14 -8.77 21.13
CA ILE A 6 20.89 -8.00 21.06
C ILE A 6 21.25 -6.71 20.34
N ILE A 7 20.95 -6.66 19.03
CA ILE A 7 20.94 -5.40 18.29
C ILE A 7 19.68 -4.66 18.76
N PHE A 8 19.83 -3.90 19.82
CA PHE A 8 18.90 -2.82 20.12
C PHE A 8 19.09 -1.79 19.02
N CYS A 9 18.11 -1.70 18.14
CA CYS A 9 17.95 -0.53 17.28
C CYS A 9 17.69 0.64 18.25
N GLU A 10 18.73 1.32 18.68
CA GLU A 10 18.62 2.63 19.30
C GLU A 10 18.06 3.59 18.25
N LYS A 11 16.72 3.63 18.14
CA LYS A 11 16.06 4.85 17.69
C LYS A 11 16.54 5.91 18.67
N THR A 12 17.47 6.74 18.26
CA THR A 12 17.84 7.96 18.99
C THR A 12 16.54 8.71 19.24
N LEU A 13 16.01 8.61 20.45
CA LEU A 13 14.98 9.50 20.94
C LEU A 13 15.61 10.89 20.91
N SER A 14 15.46 11.58 19.79
CA SER A 14 15.73 13.02 19.72
C SER A 14 14.83 13.64 20.80
N MET A 15 15.44 14.23 21.79
CA MET A 15 14.70 14.86 22.87
C MET A 15 13.92 16.02 22.25
N ILE A 16 12.61 15.84 22.12
CA ILE A 16 11.72 16.85 21.54
C ILE A 16 11.72 18.06 22.46
N VAL A 17 12.13 19.20 21.93
CA VAL A 17 12.21 20.44 22.70
C VAL A 17 10.89 21.18 22.55
N PRO A 18 10.10 21.39 23.63
CA PRO A 18 8.79 22.04 23.54
C PRO A 18 8.81 23.40 22.83
N SER A 19 9.88 24.17 22.95
CA SER A 19 10.01 25.49 22.31
C SER A 19 10.24 25.47 20.80
N GLU A 20 10.52 24.29 20.22
CA GLU A 20 10.72 24.13 18.78
C GLU A 20 9.42 23.75 18.05
N ILE A 21 8.35 23.47 18.79
CA ILE A 21 7.05 23.10 18.22
C ILE A 21 6.26 24.38 17.92
N ASN A 22 5.94 24.55 16.67
CA ASN A 22 5.23 25.71 16.15
C ASN A 22 3.78 25.38 15.74
N GLU A 23 2.99 26.42 15.51
CA GLU A 23 1.66 26.25 14.91
C GLU A 23 1.78 25.64 13.52
N ASN A 24 0.85 24.72 13.19
CA ASN A 24 0.78 23.90 11.98
C ASN A 24 1.86 22.81 11.88
N ASP A 25 2.64 22.58 12.92
CA ASP A 25 3.45 21.34 12.98
C ASP A 25 2.53 20.13 13.20
N ILE A 26 2.95 18.99 12.66
CA ILE A 26 2.27 17.72 12.93
C ILE A 26 2.95 17.06 14.11
N VAL A 27 2.16 16.50 15.00
CA VAL A 27 2.63 15.77 16.17
C VAL A 27 1.95 14.40 16.23
N LYS A 28 2.67 13.41 16.77
CA LYS A 28 2.13 12.13 17.15
C LYS A 28 2.06 12.05 18.65
N LEU A 29 0.90 11.75 19.17
CA LEU A 29 0.59 11.81 20.59
C LEU A 29 0.12 10.44 21.09
N PHE A 30 0.49 10.11 22.29
CA PHE A 30 -0.09 9.01 23.04
C PHE A 30 -1.36 9.48 23.72
N VAL A 31 -2.46 8.83 23.45
CA VAL A 31 -3.78 9.15 24.00
C VAL A 31 -4.27 7.94 24.80
N ASN A 32 -4.80 8.21 25.99
CA ASN A 32 -5.45 7.19 26.80
C ASN A 32 -6.90 7.62 27.03
N GLU A 33 -7.83 6.96 26.39
CA GLU A 33 -9.25 7.23 26.49
C GLU A 33 -9.95 5.99 27.04
N ASP A 34 -10.61 6.13 28.19
CA ASP A 34 -11.32 5.04 28.88
C ASP A 34 -10.48 3.76 29.14
N GLY A 35 -9.15 3.92 29.30
CA GLY A 35 -8.23 2.81 29.51
C GLY A 35 -7.76 2.12 28.22
N VAL A 36 -8.12 2.64 27.07
CA VAL A 36 -7.60 2.24 25.78
C VAL A 36 -6.45 3.17 25.41
N GLU A 37 -5.28 2.59 25.24
CA GLU A 37 -4.07 3.30 24.83
C GLU A 37 -3.98 3.32 23.32
N ASP A 38 -3.85 4.50 22.72
CA ASP A 38 -3.74 4.66 21.27
C ASP A 38 -2.70 5.74 20.91
N GLN A 39 -2.30 5.78 19.65
CA GLN A 39 -1.38 6.74 19.09
C GLN A 39 -2.08 7.53 17.99
N MET A 40 -2.25 8.83 18.21
CA MET A 40 -2.97 9.68 17.28
C MET A 40 -2.08 10.79 16.73
N TYR A 41 -2.26 11.08 15.46
CA TYR A 41 -1.70 12.30 14.87
C TYR A 41 -2.59 13.49 15.16
N GLY A 42 -1.96 14.67 15.18
CA GLY A 42 -2.68 15.91 15.28
C GLY A 42 -1.87 17.09 14.73
N VAL A 43 -2.57 18.17 14.44
CA VAL A 43 -1.98 19.43 13.98
C VAL A 43 -1.98 20.41 15.14
N VAL A 44 -0.82 20.97 15.44
CA VAL A 44 -0.67 21.97 16.50
C VAL A 44 -1.33 23.27 16.07
N GLY A 45 -2.32 23.72 16.84
CA GLY A 45 -2.94 25.02 16.66
C GLY A 45 -2.41 26.08 17.63
N MET A 46 -1.85 25.65 18.77
CA MET A 46 -1.30 26.57 19.77
C MET A 46 -0.26 25.84 20.61
N ASN A 47 0.83 26.57 20.97
CA ASN A 47 1.82 26.11 21.94
C ASN A 47 1.93 27.14 23.07
N THR A 48 1.51 26.76 24.29
CA THR A 48 1.56 27.63 25.47
C THR A 48 2.88 27.54 26.24
N GLY A 49 3.78 26.62 25.85
CA GLY A 49 4.98 26.26 26.61
C GLY A 49 4.74 25.31 27.79
N LEU A 50 3.48 25.06 28.17
CA LEU A 50 3.06 24.10 29.21
C LEU A 50 2.25 22.95 28.62
N THR A 51 1.43 23.24 27.62
CA THR A 51 0.58 22.31 26.91
C THR A 51 0.48 22.70 25.45
N LEU A 52 0.21 21.74 24.58
CA LEU A 52 -0.15 21.96 23.19
C LEU A 52 -1.67 22.02 23.06
N GLY A 53 -2.18 22.92 22.22
CA GLY A 53 -3.54 22.86 21.70
C GLY A 53 -3.50 22.17 20.33
N VAL A 54 -4.15 21.02 20.21
CA VAL A 54 -4.03 20.15 19.05
C VAL A 54 -5.40 19.88 18.44
N ARG A 55 -5.49 19.84 17.12
CA ARG A 55 -6.60 19.27 16.36
C ARG A 55 -6.23 17.85 15.96
N TYR A 56 -6.92 16.88 16.52
CA TYR A 56 -6.63 15.48 16.28
C TYR A 56 -7.10 15.02 14.89
N LEU A 57 -6.41 14.05 14.36
CA LEU A 57 -6.80 13.31 13.16
C LEU A 57 -7.63 12.11 13.60
N ASN A 58 -8.95 12.27 13.56
CA ASN A 58 -9.89 11.27 14.05
C ASN A 58 -10.39 10.33 12.94
N PRO A 59 -10.59 9.03 13.24
CA PRO A 59 -11.24 8.13 12.31
C PRO A 59 -12.69 8.56 12.06
N THR A 60 -13.16 8.35 10.84
CA THR A 60 -14.56 8.63 10.45
C THR A 60 -15.29 7.33 10.12
N GLU A 61 -16.59 7.39 9.90
CA GLU A 61 -17.37 6.25 9.39
C GLU A 61 -17.19 6.01 7.89
N LEU A 62 -16.42 6.87 7.20
CA LEU A 62 -16.18 6.77 5.78
C LEU A 62 -15.09 5.73 5.51
N ILE A 63 -15.28 4.98 4.42
CA ILE A 63 -14.31 4.00 3.94
C ILE A 63 -13.91 4.37 2.50
N TYR A 64 -12.63 4.36 2.22
CA TYR A 64 -12.07 4.55 0.90
C TYR A 64 -11.23 3.33 0.50
N LYS A 65 -11.67 2.56 -0.50
CA LYS A 65 -10.97 1.34 -0.97
C LYS A 65 -10.49 0.45 0.20
N SER A 66 -11.43 0.07 1.05
CA SER A 66 -11.23 -0.72 2.27
C SER A 66 -10.50 -0.01 3.42
N ALA A 67 -9.85 1.13 3.19
CA ALA A 67 -9.15 1.91 4.21
C ALA A 67 -10.11 2.80 5.01
N CYS A 68 -9.82 2.96 6.31
CA CYS A 68 -10.50 3.95 7.13
C CYS A 68 -10.12 5.36 6.68
N VAL A 69 -11.12 6.26 6.61
CA VAL A 69 -10.88 7.68 6.34
C VAL A 69 -10.77 8.43 7.64
N TYR A 70 -9.68 9.15 7.80
CA TYR A 70 -9.41 10.02 8.94
C TYR A 70 -9.64 11.47 8.55
N LYS A 71 -10.15 12.26 9.49
CA LYS A 71 -10.40 13.70 9.30
C LYS A 71 -9.78 14.50 10.43
N ILE A 72 -9.17 15.65 10.08
CA ILE A 72 -8.73 16.62 11.09
C ILE A 72 -9.97 17.24 11.74
N ASP A 73 -9.98 17.27 13.06
CA ASP A 73 -11.08 17.89 13.83
C ASP A 73 -11.19 19.39 13.51
N ASP A 74 -12.39 19.82 13.14
CA ASP A 74 -12.70 21.23 12.86
C ASP A 74 -13.09 22.00 14.14
N GLY A 75 -13.19 21.31 15.27
CA GLY A 75 -13.65 21.83 16.54
C GLY A 75 -12.62 22.69 17.29
N GLU A 76 -12.86 22.84 18.57
CA GLU A 76 -11.95 23.53 19.48
C GLU A 76 -10.65 22.74 19.66
N LEU A 77 -9.54 23.45 19.94
CA LEU A 77 -8.26 22.82 20.22
C LEU A 77 -8.35 22.00 21.51
N SER A 78 -7.98 20.74 21.42
CA SER A 78 -7.88 19.85 22.57
C SER A 78 -6.52 20.01 23.24
N PRO A 79 -6.47 20.14 24.57
CA PRO A 79 -5.19 20.26 25.28
C PRO A 79 -4.45 18.92 25.31
N ALA A 80 -3.18 18.93 24.91
CA ALA A 80 -2.30 17.78 24.97
C ALA A 80 -1.07 18.12 25.83
N PRO A 81 -0.79 17.35 26.90
CA PRO A 81 0.41 17.55 27.71
C PRO A 81 1.65 17.13 26.91
N PHE A 82 2.81 17.76 27.17
CA PHE A 82 4.06 17.40 26.50
C PHE A 82 4.51 15.97 26.75
N GLU A 83 4.13 15.38 27.89
CA GLU A 83 4.45 13.99 28.25
C GLU A 83 3.77 12.98 27.32
N SER A 84 2.70 13.36 26.65
CA SER A 84 2.03 12.51 25.66
C SER A 84 2.68 12.57 24.27
N LEU A 85 3.64 13.47 24.06
CA LEU A 85 4.27 13.69 22.78
C LEU A 85 5.27 12.58 22.45
N MET A 86 5.03 11.89 21.37
CA MET A 86 5.87 10.78 20.88
C MET A 86 6.82 11.21 19.77
N GLU A 87 6.27 11.93 18.78
CA GLU A 87 7.00 12.36 17.59
C GLU A 87 6.57 13.78 17.20
N HIS A 88 7.52 14.55 16.69
CA HIS A 88 7.30 15.91 16.20
C HIS A 88 7.77 16.02 14.77
N TYR A 89 6.95 16.59 13.91
CA TYR A 89 7.21 16.82 12.51
C TYR A 89 7.05 18.33 12.24
N PRO A 90 8.15 19.01 11.89
CA PRO A 90 8.16 20.46 11.75
C PRO A 90 7.32 20.93 10.55
N SER A 91 7.02 22.23 10.53
CA SER A 91 6.30 22.90 9.45
C SER A 91 6.89 22.62 8.08
N GLY A 92 6.01 22.23 7.16
CA GLY A 92 6.38 21.77 5.82
C GLY A 92 6.27 20.26 5.64
N THR A 93 6.23 19.47 6.73
CA THR A 93 5.83 18.06 6.67
C THR A 93 4.34 17.98 6.42
N THR A 94 3.94 17.11 5.51
CA THR A 94 2.52 16.87 5.18
C THR A 94 2.11 15.45 5.59
N PHE A 95 0.83 15.20 5.73
CA PHE A 95 0.34 13.84 5.98
C PHE A 95 0.70 12.86 4.86
N LYS A 96 0.96 13.35 3.64
CA LYS A 96 1.48 12.53 2.55
C LYS A 96 2.87 12.00 2.84
N ASP A 97 3.72 12.80 3.50
CA ASP A 97 5.07 12.39 3.91
C ASP A 97 5.03 11.37 5.06
N LEU A 98 3.89 11.28 5.76
CA LEU A 98 3.57 10.30 6.81
C LEU A 98 2.78 9.10 6.28
N GLU A 99 2.95 8.78 5.00
CA GLU A 99 2.32 7.63 4.33
C GLU A 99 0.78 7.67 4.32
N MET A 100 0.21 8.89 4.28
CA MET A 100 -1.23 9.09 4.15
C MET A 100 -1.61 9.71 2.82
N LYS A 101 -2.61 9.14 2.15
CA LYS A 101 -3.19 9.66 0.92
C LYS A 101 -4.20 10.76 1.24
N PRO A 102 -4.05 11.97 0.70
CA PRO A 102 -5.10 13.00 0.82
C PRO A 102 -6.30 12.61 -0.06
N LEU A 103 -7.50 12.65 0.51
CA LEU A 103 -8.76 12.31 -0.18
C LEU A 103 -9.67 13.53 -0.39
N GLY A 104 -9.32 14.67 0.19
CA GLY A 104 -10.10 15.91 0.12
C GLY A 104 -9.58 16.93 1.11
N THR A 105 -10.42 17.92 1.47
CA THR A 105 -10.06 18.89 2.48
C THR A 105 -10.03 18.21 3.86
N ASP A 106 -8.83 18.21 4.47
CA ASP A 106 -8.57 17.68 5.81
C ASP A 106 -8.94 16.19 6.01
N MET A 107 -9.07 15.42 4.92
CA MET A 107 -9.34 13.99 4.93
C MET A 107 -8.18 13.19 4.36
N PHE A 108 -7.86 12.08 5.04
CA PHE A 108 -6.70 11.25 4.72
C PHE A 108 -7.03 9.76 4.94
N ALA A 109 -6.30 8.88 4.24
CA ALA A 109 -6.30 7.44 4.50
C ALA A 109 -4.87 6.91 4.43
N TYR A 110 -4.54 5.91 5.26
CA TYR A 110 -3.22 5.29 5.20
C TYR A 110 -3.03 4.51 3.91
N TYR A 111 -1.90 4.71 3.22
CA TYR A 111 -1.57 3.92 2.03
C TYR A 111 -1.52 2.42 2.29
N SER A 112 -1.09 2.03 3.49
CA SER A 112 -1.01 0.62 3.90
C SER A 112 -2.37 -0.08 4.05
N GLU A 113 -3.44 0.68 4.23
CA GLU A 113 -4.79 0.16 4.40
C GLU A 113 -5.60 0.16 3.09
N ILE A 114 -5.13 0.92 2.08
CA ILE A 114 -5.81 1.02 0.79
C ILE A 114 -5.64 -0.29 0.04
N ASP A 115 -6.75 -0.93 -0.33
CA ASP A 115 -6.73 -2.12 -1.15
C ASP A 115 -6.22 -1.80 -2.57
N ILE A 116 -5.10 -2.41 -2.93
CA ILE A 116 -4.42 -2.18 -4.22
C ILE A 116 -5.14 -2.93 -5.35
N GLU A 117 -5.88 -4.00 -5.03
CA GLU A 117 -6.59 -4.78 -6.05
C GLU A 117 -7.68 -3.96 -6.76
N ASP A 118 -8.27 -2.97 -6.06
CA ASP A 118 -9.21 -2.02 -6.69
C ASP A 118 -8.52 -0.93 -7.53
N THR A 119 -7.19 -0.82 -7.50
CA THR A 119 -6.46 0.23 -8.23
C THR A 119 -6.21 -0.12 -9.69
N ASP A 120 -6.28 -1.40 -10.05
CA ASP A 120 -6.10 -1.84 -11.45
C ASP A 120 -7.22 -1.35 -12.37
N SER A 121 -8.39 -1.01 -11.83
CA SER A 121 -9.47 -0.41 -12.64
C SER A 121 -9.25 1.07 -13.00
N ASP A 122 -8.42 1.80 -12.22
CA ASP A 122 -8.11 3.21 -12.49
C ASP A 122 -6.98 3.38 -13.55
N ILE A 123 -6.33 2.29 -13.96
CA ILE A 123 -5.31 2.30 -15.05
C ILE A 123 -6.01 2.43 -16.41
N TYR A 124 -7.27 2.04 -16.49
CA TYR A 124 -8.11 2.29 -17.67
C TYR A 124 -8.80 3.64 -17.51
N ASP A 125 -8.05 4.73 -17.67
CA ASP A 125 -8.62 6.05 -17.90
C ASP A 125 -9.35 5.99 -19.24
N GLU A 126 -10.69 5.95 -19.21
CA GLU A 126 -11.55 5.88 -20.41
C GLU A 126 -11.32 7.04 -21.40
N GLY A 127 -10.40 7.96 -21.08
CA GLY A 127 -10.01 9.10 -21.91
C GLY A 127 -8.76 8.90 -22.76
N GLN A 128 -7.92 7.93 -22.48
CA GLN A 128 -6.81 7.57 -23.37
C GLN A 128 -7.27 6.46 -24.31
N SER A 129 -7.64 6.86 -25.50
CA SER A 129 -7.82 5.99 -26.67
C SER A 129 -6.64 5.00 -26.70
N GLY A 130 -6.96 3.72 -26.45
CA GLY A 130 -5.99 2.63 -26.31
C GLY A 130 -5.28 2.26 -27.60
N SER A 131 -4.60 3.22 -28.23
CA SER A 131 -3.87 2.99 -29.49
C SER A 131 -2.58 2.16 -29.29
N ASP A 132 -2.10 2.00 -28.05
CA ASP A 132 -0.86 1.24 -27.79
C ASP A 132 -1.09 -0.27 -27.65
N LEU A 133 -2.33 -0.71 -27.42
CA LEU A 133 -2.67 -2.14 -27.31
C LEU A 133 -3.27 -2.71 -28.61
N ASP A 134 -3.76 -1.86 -29.51
CA ASP A 134 -4.32 -2.32 -30.79
C ASP A 134 -3.28 -3.02 -31.68
N ASP A 135 -2.00 -2.68 -31.55
CA ASP A 135 -0.89 -3.35 -32.24
C ASP A 135 -0.49 -4.69 -31.60
N PHE A 136 -0.95 -4.96 -30.35
CA PHE A 136 -0.62 -6.20 -29.64
C PHE A 136 -1.73 -7.25 -29.72
N ILE A 137 -2.97 -6.82 -29.95
CA ILE A 137 -4.11 -7.74 -30.10
C ILE A 137 -4.21 -8.15 -31.58
N VAL A 138 -3.64 -9.29 -31.91
CA VAL A 138 -3.84 -9.95 -33.20
C VAL A 138 -5.31 -10.42 -33.24
N SER A 139 -6.10 -9.93 -34.20
CA SER A 139 -7.50 -10.34 -34.32
C SER A 139 -7.58 -11.83 -34.66
N ASP A 140 -8.56 -12.55 -34.11
CA ASP A 140 -8.77 -13.99 -34.34
C ASP A 140 -8.90 -14.33 -35.84
N SER A 141 -9.22 -13.36 -36.70
CA SER A 141 -9.25 -13.53 -38.15
C SER A 141 -7.85 -13.59 -38.81
N GLU A 142 -6.81 -13.10 -38.13
CA GLU A 142 -5.42 -13.17 -38.62
C GLU A 142 -4.69 -14.45 -38.20
N ILE A 143 -5.26 -15.21 -37.25
CA ILE A 143 -4.72 -16.49 -36.77
C ILE A 143 -4.93 -17.65 -37.77
N GLN A 144 -5.50 -17.39 -38.95
CA GLN A 144 -5.61 -18.40 -40.02
C GLN A 144 -4.29 -18.71 -40.72
N GLY A 145 -3.19 -18.14 -40.28
CA GLY A 145 -1.83 -18.47 -40.74
C GLY A 145 -1.27 -19.73 -40.04
N SER A 146 -0.46 -20.45 -40.74
CA SER A 146 0.36 -21.52 -40.14
C SER A 146 1.14 -21.00 -38.94
N PRO A 147 1.26 -21.76 -37.85
CA PRO A 147 2.02 -21.35 -36.70
C PRO A 147 3.39 -20.79 -37.07
N PRO A 148 3.93 -19.82 -36.31
CA PRO A 148 5.18 -19.17 -36.67
C PRO A 148 6.31 -20.18 -36.83
N PRO A 149 7.27 -19.95 -37.76
CA PRO A 149 8.37 -20.87 -38.02
C PRO A 149 9.14 -21.12 -36.73
N GLY A 150 9.26 -22.36 -36.32
CA GLY A 150 9.86 -22.78 -35.06
C GLY A 150 8.91 -23.39 -34.04
N HIS A 151 7.60 -23.25 -34.22
CA HIS A 151 6.59 -23.83 -33.32
C HIS A 151 6.76 -25.38 -33.23
N GLU A 152 7.04 -26.04 -34.33
CA GLU A 152 7.33 -27.48 -34.34
C GLU A 152 8.56 -27.86 -33.51
N MET A 153 9.55 -26.98 -33.39
CA MET A 153 10.72 -27.21 -32.54
C MET A 153 10.35 -27.17 -31.08
N ILE A 154 9.50 -26.20 -30.70
CA ILE A 154 9.02 -26.07 -29.31
C ILE A 154 8.23 -27.31 -28.91
N ASP A 155 7.37 -27.81 -29.78
CA ASP A 155 6.59 -29.03 -29.53
C ASP A 155 7.48 -30.27 -29.40
N LYS A 156 8.52 -30.38 -30.22
CA LYS A 156 9.49 -31.48 -30.14
C LYS A 156 10.33 -31.42 -28.87
N GLU A 157 10.76 -30.22 -28.48
CA GLU A 157 11.51 -30.00 -27.23
C GLU A 157 10.66 -30.31 -26.01
N TRP A 158 9.40 -29.88 -26.02
CA TRP A 158 8.44 -30.18 -24.95
C TRP A 158 8.19 -31.68 -24.84
N ALA A 159 7.92 -32.36 -25.95
CA ALA A 159 7.68 -33.80 -25.96
C ALA A 159 8.90 -34.59 -25.49
N GLY A 160 10.11 -34.11 -25.82
CA GLY A 160 11.39 -34.72 -25.43
C GLY A 160 11.84 -34.37 -24.02
N TRP A 161 11.25 -33.37 -23.40
CA TRP A 161 11.67 -32.89 -22.09
C TRP A 161 11.36 -33.90 -20.98
N LYS A 162 12.41 -34.25 -20.23
CA LYS A 162 12.34 -35.20 -19.10
C LYS A 162 12.76 -34.46 -17.82
N PRO A 163 11.79 -33.97 -17.04
CA PRO A 163 12.12 -33.27 -15.80
C PRO A 163 12.81 -34.20 -14.80
N SER A 164 13.87 -33.70 -14.16
CA SER A 164 14.63 -34.43 -13.15
C SER A 164 14.06 -34.25 -11.73
N THR A 165 13.35 -33.16 -11.49
CA THR A 165 12.77 -32.83 -10.18
C THR A 165 11.32 -33.34 -10.03
N SER A 166 10.89 -33.60 -8.80
CA SER A 166 9.51 -34.01 -8.50
C SER A 166 8.49 -32.98 -8.96
N GLY A 167 8.75 -31.68 -8.71
CA GLY A 167 7.88 -30.59 -9.15
C GLY A 167 7.79 -30.48 -10.67
N GLY A 168 8.90 -30.65 -11.38
CA GLY A 168 8.93 -30.66 -12.85
C GLY A 168 8.12 -31.80 -13.46
N LYS A 169 8.16 -33.00 -12.84
CA LYS A 169 7.33 -34.14 -13.26
C LYS A 169 5.84 -33.85 -13.11
N SER A 170 5.43 -33.36 -11.95
CA SER A 170 4.04 -32.99 -11.68
C SER A 170 3.55 -31.89 -12.63
N PHE A 171 4.38 -30.91 -12.93
CA PHE A 171 4.05 -29.85 -13.90
C PHE A 171 3.82 -30.42 -15.30
N LYS A 172 4.74 -31.27 -15.78
CA LYS A 172 4.60 -31.89 -17.10
C LYS A 172 3.36 -32.76 -17.21
N GLU A 173 3.08 -33.58 -16.20
CA GLU A 173 1.87 -34.42 -16.15
C GLU A 173 0.58 -33.57 -16.20
N THR A 174 0.59 -32.42 -15.52
CA THR A 174 -0.57 -31.50 -15.52
C THR A 174 -0.80 -30.90 -16.91
N VAL A 175 0.26 -30.43 -17.57
CA VAL A 175 0.16 -29.85 -18.92
C VAL A 175 -0.26 -30.91 -19.95
N ASP A 176 0.35 -32.10 -19.92
CA ASP A 176 0.00 -33.20 -20.83
C ASP A 176 -1.49 -33.62 -20.66
N MET A 177 -2.02 -33.57 -19.42
CA MET A 177 -3.43 -33.84 -19.11
C MET A 177 -4.35 -32.76 -19.68
N ILE A 178 -3.97 -31.47 -19.54
CA ILE A 178 -4.74 -30.34 -20.10
C ILE A 178 -4.79 -30.43 -21.63
N GLU A 179 -3.65 -30.69 -22.29
CA GLU A 179 -3.61 -30.84 -23.74
C GLU A 179 -4.50 -31.98 -24.23
N MET A 180 -4.47 -33.13 -23.53
CA MET A 180 -5.32 -34.28 -23.85
C MET A 180 -6.80 -33.90 -23.74
N HIS A 181 -7.15 -33.13 -22.69
CA HIS A 181 -8.53 -32.69 -22.48
C HIS A 181 -8.98 -31.74 -23.59
N VAL A 182 -8.18 -30.73 -23.93
CA VAL A 182 -8.48 -29.77 -25.01
C VAL A 182 -8.64 -30.49 -26.36
N LYS A 183 -7.74 -31.42 -26.69
CA LYS A 183 -7.84 -32.23 -27.92
C LYS A 183 -9.14 -33.07 -27.96
N SER A 184 -9.62 -33.53 -26.82
CA SER A 184 -10.88 -34.30 -26.74
C SER A 184 -12.13 -33.44 -26.93
N LEU A 185 -12.05 -32.13 -26.70
CA LEU A 185 -13.16 -31.20 -26.89
C LEU A 185 -13.22 -30.64 -28.33
N SER A 186 -12.15 -30.82 -29.12
CA SER A 186 -12.01 -30.30 -30.49
C SER A 186 -12.50 -31.29 -31.57
N LEU A 187 -13.04 -32.43 -31.14
CA LEU A 187 -13.67 -33.45 -31.99
C LEU A 187 -15.19 -33.41 -31.87
#